data_faeb4cc7a8547996eb0499e1d4622147
#
_entry.id   faeb4cc7a8547996eb0499e1d4622147
#
_cell.length_a   1.000
_cell.length_b   1.000
_cell.length_c   1.000
_cell.angle_alpha   90.00
_cell.angle_beta   90.00
_cell.angle_gamma   90.00
#
_symmetry.space_group_name_H-M   'P 1'
#
loop_
_entity.id
_entity.type
_entity.pdbx_description
1 polymer ?
#
loop_
_entity_poly.entity_id
_entity_poly.type
_entity_poly.pdbx_seq_one_letter_code
_entity_poly.pdbx_strand_id
1 'polypeptide(L)'
;MAAIVETDNGYKKFVEESLASGSVRENTNRTIDGIKFVTFDCPVNPNEPAITGILSSPGDKTWTLINIMPRLPGLAAEAEVQGTCRWEMLVLGEVALSLGHTSVTAVVPNFDLVKHLMQPGTKRYFRLSATVEDLAVREPTPIIVNEGPLYEMELESFLKENPGKTASDFEPVEISTVGMQMLFPRDYSTIFELASPVLSVKHTKLCDRDIVRLEVILHRWEDEEIRTYLYGTPSQIPEGVKEGSEVHGLIRLYAEPIAETFN
;
A
#
# COMPACT_ATOMS: atom_id res chain seq x y z
N MET A 1 -9.12 -3.87 -6.09
CA MET A 1 -9.15 -5.35 -5.86
C MET A 1 -10.03 -6.11 -6.88
N ALA A 2 -11.12 -5.54 -7.36
CA ALA A 2 -11.98 -6.20 -8.35
C ALA A 2 -11.20 -6.71 -9.59
N ALA A 3 -10.36 -5.90 -10.20
CA ALA A 3 -9.63 -6.30 -11.41
C ALA A 3 -8.54 -7.37 -11.19
N ILE A 4 -7.98 -7.48 -9.97
CA ILE A 4 -7.02 -8.53 -9.62
C ILE A 4 -7.76 -9.82 -9.18
N VAL A 5 -9.01 -9.71 -8.74
CA VAL A 5 -9.82 -10.79 -8.14
C VAL A 5 -10.93 -11.31 -9.06
N GLU A 6 -11.04 -10.78 -10.28
CA GLU A 6 -12.09 -11.19 -11.22
C GLU A 6 -11.91 -12.64 -11.74
N THR A 7 -12.07 -13.58 -10.97
CA THR A 7 -12.60 -14.94 -11.19
C THR A 7 -12.15 -15.88 -10.08
N ASP A 8 -13.00 -16.03 -9.11
CA ASP A 8 -12.91 -16.98 -8.00
C ASP A 8 -12.51 -18.41 -8.45
N ASN A 9 -12.99 -18.84 -9.61
CA ASN A 9 -12.73 -20.19 -10.12
C ASN A 9 -11.29 -20.42 -10.64
N GLY A 10 -10.61 -19.42 -11.17
CA GLY A 10 -9.24 -19.56 -11.68
C GLY A 10 -8.23 -19.71 -10.54
N TYR A 11 -8.35 -18.91 -9.50
CA TYR A 11 -7.47 -19.00 -8.33
C TYR A 11 -7.72 -20.28 -7.52
N LYS A 12 -8.96 -20.71 -7.39
CA LYS A 12 -9.29 -21.96 -6.70
C LYS A 12 -8.62 -23.14 -7.36
N LYS A 13 -8.72 -23.27 -8.69
CA LYS A 13 -8.06 -24.34 -9.46
C LYS A 13 -6.54 -24.28 -9.29
N PHE A 14 -5.94 -23.09 -9.40
CA PHE A 14 -4.50 -22.89 -9.20
C PHE A 14 -4.05 -23.34 -7.81
N VAL A 15 -4.79 -22.97 -6.76
CA VAL A 15 -4.52 -23.36 -5.38
C VAL A 15 -4.62 -24.89 -5.21
N GLU A 16 -5.66 -25.53 -5.75
CA GLU A 16 -5.84 -26.98 -5.69
C GLU A 16 -4.69 -27.72 -6.39
N GLU A 17 -4.26 -27.26 -7.58
CA GLU A 17 -3.13 -27.82 -8.32
C GLU A 17 -1.81 -27.61 -7.56
N SER A 18 -1.60 -26.46 -6.95
CA SER A 18 -0.40 -26.15 -6.16
C SER A 18 -0.32 -26.98 -4.89
N LEU A 19 -1.45 -27.21 -4.21
CA LEU A 19 -1.53 -28.12 -3.06
C LEU A 19 -1.23 -29.56 -3.48
N ALA A 20 -1.80 -30.01 -4.59
CA ALA A 20 -1.59 -31.37 -5.10
C ALA A 20 -0.13 -31.62 -5.51
N SER A 21 0.55 -30.59 -6.05
CA SER A 21 1.97 -30.67 -6.44
C SER A 21 2.96 -30.45 -5.30
N GLY A 22 2.49 -30.04 -4.12
CA GLY A 22 3.34 -29.64 -2.99
C GLY A 22 4.07 -28.32 -3.20
N SER A 23 3.68 -27.51 -4.20
CA SER A 23 4.27 -26.21 -4.52
C SER A 23 3.67 -25.10 -3.64
N VAL A 24 3.60 -25.33 -2.34
CA VAL A 24 3.03 -24.41 -1.35
C VAL A 24 3.98 -24.21 -0.19
N ARG A 25 3.95 -23.04 0.38
CA ARG A 25 4.66 -22.70 1.61
C ARG A 25 3.66 -22.41 2.71
N GLU A 26 3.72 -23.18 3.81
CA GLU A 26 2.98 -22.85 5.02
C GLU A 26 3.50 -21.55 5.64
N ASN A 27 2.59 -20.62 5.93
CA ASN A 27 2.93 -19.33 6.54
C ASN A 27 2.54 -19.28 8.01
N THR A 28 1.33 -19.72 8.33
CA THR A 28 0.77 -19.59 9.69
C THR A 28 -0.01 -20.84 10.01
N ASN A 29 0.22 -21.36 11.24
CA ASN A 29 -0.52 -22.47 11.80
C ASN A 29 -1.03 -22.04 13.18
N ARG A 30 -2.33 -21.96 13.37
CA ARG A 30 -2.93 -21.46 14.59
C ARG A 30 -4.26 -22.13 14.91
N THR A 31 -4.49 -22.31 16.21
CA THR A 31 -5.80 -22.79 16.71
C THR A 31 -6.55 -21.61 17.35
N ILE A 32 -7.77 -21.36 16.89
CA ILE A 32 -8.68 -20.36 17.41
C ILE A 32 -10.01 -21.07 17.72
N ASP A 33 -10.48 -20.98 18.96
CA ASP A 33 -11.74 -21.60 19.42
C ASP A 33 -11.86 -23.10 19.09
N GLY A 34 -10.74 -23.83 19.20
CA GLY A 34 -10.67 -25.26 18.90
C GLY A 34 -10.60 -25.63 17.41
N ILE A 35 -10.65 -24.65 16.52
CA ILE A 35 -10.49 -24.85 15.07
C ILE A 35 -9.05 -24.52 14.69
N LYS A 36 -8.39 -25.43 14.01
CA LYS A 36 -7.06 -25.22 13.47
C LYS A 36 -7.14 -24.51 12.12
N PHE A 37 -6.32 -23.49 11.97
CA PHE A 37 -6.17 -22.71 10.73
C PHE A 37 -4.74 -22.84 10.21
N VAL A 38 -4.60 -23.02 8.92
CA VAL A 38 -3.31 -23.01 8.21
C VAL A 38 -3.44 -22.06 7.02
N THR A 39 -2.47 -21.15 6.91
CA THR A 39 -2.31 -20.34 5.69
C THR A 39 -1.12 -20.87 4.89
N PHE A 40 -1.25 -20.83 3.58
CA PHE A 40 -0.18 -21.21 2.67
C PHE A 40 -0.14 -20.29 1.47
N ASP A 41 1.06 -20.04 0.94
CA ASP A 41 1.27 -19.23 -0.26
C ASP A 41 1.64 -20.09 -1.48
N CYS A 42 1.12 -19.68 -2.62
CA CYS A 42 1.42 -20.20 -3.95
C CYS A 42 1.73 -19.02 -4.89
N PRO A 43 2.88 -18.94 -5.54
CA PRO A 43 4.08 -19.75 -5.34
C PRO A 43 4.84 -19.42 -4.04
N VAL A 44 5.85 -20.20 -3.77
CA VAL A 44 6.61 -20.24 -2.49
C VAL A 44 7.48 -18.99 -2.21
N ASN A 45 7.74 -18.15 -3.21
CA ASN A 45 8.66 -17.00 -3.04
C ASN A 45 8.02 -15.87 -2.19
N PRO A 46 8.55 -15.55 -1.01
CA PRO A 46 7.96 -14.54 -0.13
C PRO A 46 8.06 -13.10 -0.67
N ASN A 47 8.94 -12.86 -1.66
CA ASN A 47 9.19 -11.53 -2.23
C ASN A 47 8.47 -11.29 -3.55
N GLU A 48 7.70 -12.27 -4.02
CA GLU A 48 6.91 -12.15 -5.23
C GLU A 48 5.40 -12.26 -4.89
N PRO A 49 4.54 -11.68 -5.73
CA PRO A 49 3.11 -11.83 -5.58
C PRO A 49 2.69 -13.30 -5.58
N ALA A 50 1.81 -13.64 -4.68
CA ALA A 50 1.34 -15.00 -4.46
C ALA A 50 -0.17 -15.02 -4.19
N ILE A 51 -0.75 -16.21 -4.26
CA ILE A 51 -2.08 -16.45 -3.72
C ILE A 51 -1.93 -17.09 -2.36
N THR A 52 -2.54 -16.49 -1.35
CA THR A 52 -2.67 -17.09 -0.02
C THR A 52 -3.99 -17.81 0.08
N GLY A 53 -3.94 -19.10 0.38
CA GLY A 53 -5.09 -19.93 0.78
C GLY A 53 -5.17 -20.06 2.30
N ILE A 54 -6.38 -20.10 2.83
CA ILE A 54 -6.65 -20.37 4.25
C ILE A 54 -7.45 -21.66 4.36
N LEU A 55 -6.87 -22.64 5.02
CA LEU A 55 -7.52 -23.90 5.37
C LEU A 55 -7.96 -23.88 6.83
N SER A 56 -9.09 -24.47 7.12
CA SER A 56 -9.55 -24.73 8.50
C SER A 56 -9.84 -26.21 8.72
N SER A 57 -9.61 -26.69 9.95
CA SER A 57 -9.96 -28.03 10.37
C SER A 57 -10.45 -28.07 11.81
N PRO A 58 -11.65 -28.56 12.08
CA PRO A 58 -12.20 -28.72 13.44
C PRO A 58 -11.69 -29.99 14.16
N GLY A 59 -10.60 -30.59 13.74
CA GLY A 59 -10.09 -31.82 14.40
C GLY A 59 -9.01 -32.55 13.65
N ASP A 60 -8.22 -31.86 12.84
CA ASP A 60 -7.06 -32.37 12.06
C ASP A 60 -7.37 -33.48 11.03
N LYS A 61 -8.63 -33.87 10.86
CA LYS A 61 -9.01 -35.00 9.98
C LYS A 61 -9.50 -34.55 8.59
N THR A 62 -10.10 -33.35 8.53
CA THR A 62 -10.67 -32.83 7.28
C THR A 62 -10.34 -31.35 7.18
N TRP A 63 -9.71 -30.96 6.10
CA TRP A 63 -9.36 -29.60 5.82
C TRP A 63 -10.32 -28.99 4.82
N THR A 64 -10.80 -27.80 5.11
CA THR A 64 -11.69 -27.03 4.23
C THR A 64 -10.99 -25.74 3.84
N LEU A 65 -10.94 -25.46 2.55
CA LEU A 65 -10.46 -24.18 2.02
C LEU A 65 -11.56 -23.14 2.25
N ILE A 66 -11.31 -22.19 3.13
CA ILE A 66 -12.30 -21.19 3.56
C ILE A 66 -12.10 -19.84 2.90
N ASN A 67 -10.89 -19.54 2.46
CA ASN A 67 -10.61 -18.28 1.77
C ASN A 67 -9.40 -18.40 0.84
N ILE A 68 -9.41 -17.56 -0.21
CA ILE A 68 -8.32 -17.39 -1.17
C ILE A 68 -8.16 -15.90 -1.42
N MET A 69 -6.95 -15.38 -1.30
CA MET A 69 -6.70 -13.97 -1.50
C MET A 69 -5.33 -13.73 -2.14
N PRO A 70 -5.15 -12.65 -2.92
CA PRO A 70 -3.82 -12.26 -3.38
C PRO A 70 -2.99 -11.80 -2.20
N ARG A 71 -1.74 -12.23 -2.15
CA ARG A 71 -0.69 -11.71 -1.29
C ARG A 71 0.24 -10.87 -2.13
N LEU A 72 0.30 -9.59 -1.79
CA LEU A 72 1.10 -8.59 -2.47
C LEU A 72 2.23 -8.17 -1.52
N PRO A 73 3.47 -8.63 -1.72
CA PRO A 73 4.58 -8.26 -0.86
C PRO A 73 4.74 -6.75 -0.78
N GLY A 74 4.96 -6.24 0.44
CA GLY A 74 5.15 -4.83 0.71
C GLY A 74 6.57 -4.51 1.19
N LEU A 75 6.85 -3.22 1.34
CA LEU A 75 8.05 -2.72 2.00
C LEU A 75 7.81 -2.61 3.52
N ALA A 76 8.85 -2.93 4.28
CA ALA A 76 8.77 -2.87 5.73
C ALA A 76 8.81 -1.40 6.21
N ALA A 77 7.87 -1.05 7.08
CA ALA A 77 7.85 0.22 7.79
C ALA A 77 7.52 -0.02 9.26
N GLU A 78 8.16 0.71 10.16
CA GLU A 78 7.78 0.73 11.57
C GLU A 78 6.51 1.55 11.74
N ALA A 79 5.55 1.03 12.50
CA ALA A 79 4.31 1.73 12.79
C ALA A 79 3.82 1.41 14.20
N GLU A 80 3.10 2.37 14.79
CA GLU A 80 2.36 2.16 16.02
C GLU A 80 0.90 1.84 15.70
N VAL A 81 0.38 0.77 16.26
CA VAL A 81 -1.03 0.37 16.10
C VAL A 81 -1.91 1.31 16.89
N GLN A 82 -2.81 2.02 16.22
CA GLN A 82 -3.78 2.92 16.84
C GLN A 82 -5.10 2.19 17.14
N GLY A 83 -5.46 1.23 16.33
CA GLY A 83 -6.68 0.45 16.49
C GLY A 83 -6.85 -0.59 15.40
N THR A 84 -7.82 -1.47 15.61
CA THR A 84 -8.18 -2.51 14.64
C THR A 84 -9.68 -2.65 14.54
N CYS A 85 -10.19 -3.00 13.35
CA CYS A 85 -11.59 -3.30 13.12
C CYS A 85 -11.71 -4.58 12.29
N ARG A 86 -12.54 -5.52 12.73
CA ARG A 86 -12.88 -6.72 11.97
C ARG A 86 -14.02 -6.43 11.00
N TRP A 87 -13.91 -6.88 9.77
CA TRP A 87 -15.02 -6.84 8.83
C TRP A 87 -15.99 -8.01 9.10
N GLU A 88 -17.28 -7.77 8.93
CA GLU A 88 -18.31 -8.79 9.22
C GLU A 88 -18.21 -10.02 8.33
N MET A 89 -17.74 -9.84 7.11
CA MET A 89 -17.57 -10.91 6.15
C MET A 89 -16.09 -11.23 5.93
N LEU A 90 -15.73 -12.51 6.08
CA LEU A 90 -14.40 -13.05 5.83
C LEU A 90 -13.37 -12.77 6.96
N VAL A 91 -12.23 -13.44 6.88
CA VAL A 91 -11.04 -13.25 7.74
C VAL A 91 -10.29 -11.92 7.45
N LEU A 92 -11.03 -10.90 7.02
CA LEU A 92 -10.51 -9.58 6.71
C LEU A 92 -10.74 -8.62 7.86
N GLY A 93 -9.91 -7.62 7.95
CA GLY A 93 -10.07 -6.50 8.86
C GLY A 93 -9.22 -5.33 8.45
N GLU A 94 -9.22 -4.31 9.28
CA GLU A 94 -8.45 -3.09 9.10
C GLU A 94 -7.57 -2.87 10.32
N VAL A 95 -6.44 -2.21 10.09
CA VAL A 95 -5.57 -1.68 11.12
C VAL A 95 -5.33 -0.20 10.86
N ALA A 96 -5.52 0.62 11.89
CA ALA A 96 -5.09 2.01 11.88
C ALA A 96 -3.67 2.09 12.43
N LEU A 97 -2.78 2.68 11.66
CA LEU A 97 -1.34 2.76 11.91
C LEU A 97 -0.89 4.22 11.96
N SER A 98 -0.11 4.57 12.97
CA SER A 98 0.67 5.80 12.98
C SER A 98 2.07 5.49 12.41
N LEU A 99 2.44 6.22 11.37
CA LEU A 99 3.71 6.13 10.67
C LEU A 99 4.57 7.37 10.97
N GLY A 100 4.75 7.66 12.25
CA GLY A 100 5.42 8.89 12.70
C GLY A 100 4.51 10.12 12.56
N HIS A 101 4.68 10.89 11.50
CA HIS A 101 3.95 12.15 11.29
C HIS A 101 2.63 12.00 10.50
N THR A 102 2.31 10.80 10.06
CA THR A 102 1.05 10.51 9.36
C THR A 102 0.36 9.29 9.94
N SER A 103 -0.94 9.18 9.69
CA SER A 103 -1.74 8.01 10.05
C SER A 103 -2.43 7.45 8.82
N VAL A 104 -2.45 6.13 8.72
CA VAL A 104 -3.11 5.43 7.64
C VAL A 104 -3.97 4.30 8.19
N THR A 105 -5.01 3.92 7.45
CA THR A 105 -5.76 2.69 7.69
C THR A 105 -5.52 1.73 6.54
N ALA A 106 -5.20 0.50 6.85
CA ALA A 106 -4.86 -0.50 5.85
C ALA A 106 -5.65 -1.79 6.05
N VAL A 107 -5.97 -2.48 4.95
CA VAL A 107 -6.60 -3.80 4.98
C VAL A 107 -5.58 -4.84 5.46
N VAL A 108 -6.02 -5.71 6.34
CA VAL A 108 -5.26 -6.89 6.80
C VAL A 108 -5.95 -8.15 6.27
N PRO A 109 -5.37 -8.81 5.25
CA PRO A 109 -6.04 -9.92 4.55
C PRO A 109 -6.30 -11.18 5.38
N ASN A 110 -5.55 -11.44 6.42
CA ASN A 110 -5.67 -12.60 7.31
C ASN A 110 -5.90 -12.16 8.76
N PHE A 111 -6.72 -11.14 8.95
CA PHE A 111 -6.91 -10.40 10.20
C PHE A 111 -7.10 -11.29 11.43
N ASP A 112 -8.03 -12.25 11.38
CA ASP A 112 -8.33 -13.11 12.54
C ASP A 112 -7.12 -13.96 12.97
N LEU A 113 -6.21 -14.28 12.05
CA LEU A 113 -5.02 -15.07 12.35
C LEU A 113 -3.89 -14.24 12.93
N VAL A 114 -3.84 -12.95 12.61
CA VAL A 114 -2.73 -12.05 12.99
C VAL A 114 -3.12 -10.93 13.96
N LYS A 115 -4.41 -10.74 14.28
CA LYS A 115 -4.90 -9.67 15.17
C LYS A 115 -4.23 -9.61 16.53
N HIS A 116 -3.77 -10.76 17.06
CA HIS A 116 -3.03 -10.83 18.33
C HIS A 116 -1.69 -10.10 18.27
N LEU A 117 -1.16 -9.88 17.07
CA LEU A 117 0.07 -9.12 16.84
C LEU A 117 -0.20 -7.61 16.77
N MET A 118 -1.46 -7.17 16.71
CA MET A 118 -1.86 -5.78 16.46
C MET A 118 -2.62 -5.20 17.65
N GLN A 119 -1.97 -5.21 18.83
CA GLN A 119 -2.53 -4.59 20.02
C GLN A 119 -2.36 -3.07 19.96
N PRO A 120 -3.40 -2.26 20.22
CA PRO A 120 -3.29 -0.80 20.26
C PRO A 120 -2.15 -0.34 21.18
N GLY A 121 -1.39 0.67 20.73
CA GLY A 121 -0.23 1.21 21.42
C GLY A 121 1.07 0.43 21.20
N THR A 122 1.05 -0.71 20.48
CA THR A 122 2.28 -1.45 20.18
C THR A 122 2.96 -0.92 18.91
N LYS A 123 4.29 -0.79 18.97
CA LYS A 123 5.14 -0.51 17.81
C LYS A 123 5.67 -1.79 17.22
N ARG A 124 5.61 -1.90 15.90
CA ARG A 124 6.15 -3.03 15.16
C ARG A 124 6.31 -2.73 13.68
N TYR A 125 6.98 -3.63 13.00
CA TYR A 125 7.11 -3.57 11.55
C TYR A 125 5.89 -4.16 10.84
N PHE A 126 5.45 -3.46 9.80
CA PHE A 126 4.45 -3.91 8.83
C PHE A 126 5.05 -3.90 7.44
N ARG A 127 4.69 -4.87 6.61
CA ARG A 127 4.87 -4.75 5.16
C ARG A 127 3.68 -3.99 4.61
N LEU A 128 3.96 -2.83 4.03
CA LEU A 128 2.95 -1.98 3.39
C LEU A 128 2.98 -2.19 1.89
N SER A 129 1.83 -2.50 1.32
CA SER A 129 1.59 -2.57 -0.12
C SER A 129 0.27 -1.90 -0.48
N ALA A 130 0.04 -1.64 -1.76
CA ALA A 130 -1.25 -1.12 -2.20
C ALA A 130 -1.66 -1.71 -3.55
N THR A 131 -2.96 -1.70 -3.82
CA THR A 131 -3.50 -1.92 -5.15
C THR A 131 -3.94 -0.61 -5.76
N VAL A 132 -3.73 -0.49 -7.06
CA VAL A 132 -4.25 0.63 -7.85
C VAL A 132 -5.75 0.43 -8.06
N GLU A 133 -6.55 1.42 -7.69
CA GLU A 133 -7.97 1.51 -8.04
C GLU A 133 -8.14 2.36 -9.30
N ASP A 134 -7.40 3.47 -9.37
CA ASP A 134 -7.29 4.36 -10.51
C ASP A 134 -5.95 5.08 -10.47
N LEU A 135 -5.26 5.21 -11.59
CA LEU A 135 -3.95 5.85 -11.65
C LEU A 135 -3.78 6.59 -12.98
N ALA A 136 -3.22 7.79 -12.92
CA ALA A 136 -2.86 8.58 -14.07
C ALA A 136 -1.43 9.12 -13.95
N VAL A 137 -0.79 9.39 -15.08
CA VAL A 137 0.44 10.19 -15.11
C VAL A 137 0.07 11.63 -14.81
N ARG A 138 0.85 12.26 -13.95
CA ARG A 138 0.74 13.67 -13.63
C ARG A 138 1.88 14.44 -14.29
N GLU A 139 1.54 15.49 -15.00
CA GLU A 139 2.51 16.49 -15.42
C GLU A 139 2.69 17.51 -14.27
N PRO A 140 3.90 17.63 -13.70
CA PRO A 140 4.13 18.60 -12.64
C PRO A 140 3.90 20.01 -13.14
N THR A 141 2.84 20.65 -12.68
CA THR A 141 2.56 22.05 -12.98
C THR A 141 2.92 22.89 -11.77
N PRO A 142 3.74 23.93 -11.89
CA PRO A 142 4.08 24.76 -10.76
C PRO A 142 2.82 25.42 -10.16
N ILE A 143 2.82 25.55 -8.85
CA ILE A 143 1.79 26.33 -8.14
C ILE A 143 2.22 27.80 -8.18
N ILE A 144 1.36 28.64 -8.74
CA ILE A 144 1.58 30.09 -8.80
C ILE A 144 0.92 30.73 -7.58
N VAL A 145 1.73 31.34 -6.73
CA VAL A 145 1.29 32.01 -5.51
C VAL A 145 1.43 33.52 -5.73
N ASN A 146 0.30 34.24 -5.78
CA ASN A 146 0.22 35.67 -6.02
C ASN A 146 -0.41 36.44 -4.85
N GLU A 147 -0.74 35.76 -3.74
CA GLU A 147 -1.29 36.33 -2.52
C GLU A 147 -1.03 35.42 -1.31
N GLY A 148 -1.20 35.95 -0.12
CA GLY A 148 -1.05 35.23 1.14
C GLY A 148 0.36 35.29 1.75
N PRO A 149 0.57 34.65 2.92
CA PRO A 149 1.77 34.86 3.76
C PRO A 149 3.10 34.58 3.05
N LEU A 150 3.15 33.53 2.20
CA LEU A 150 4.37 33.20 1.45
C LEU A 150 4.70 34.31 0.43
N TYR A 151 3.70 34.75 -0.34
CA TYR A 151 3.88 35.83 -1.31
C TYR A 151 4.33 37.14 -0.63
N GLU A 152 3.71 37.49 0.50
CA GLU A 152 4.03 38.69 1.28
C GLU A 152 5.47 38.65 1.83
N MET A 153 5.90 37.47 2.32
CA MET A 153 7.26 37.28 2.82
C MET A 153 8.30 37.42 1.71
N GLU A 154 8.07 36.79 0.55
CA GLU A 154 8.97 36.88 -0.59
C GLU A 154 8.99 38.27 -1.21
N LEU A 155 7.84 38.97 -1.28
CA LEU A 155 7.74 40.33 -1.71
C LEU A 155 8.53 41.29 -0.80
N GLU A 156 8.43 41.13 0.53
CA GLU A 156 9.18 41.90 1.49
C GLU A 156 10.70 41.70 1.31
N SER A 157 11.13 40.45 1.11
CA SER A 157 12.53 40.14 0.84
C SER A 157 13.01 40.79 -0.46
N PHE A 158 12.20 40.67 -1.53
CA PHE A 158 12.50 41.27 -2.84
C PHE A 158 12.69 42.81 -2.74
N LEU A 159 11.76 43.50 -2.06
CA LEU A 159 11.83 44.97 -1.91
C LEU A 159 13.04 45.42 -1.08
N LYS A 160 13.42 44.61 -0.09
CA LYS A 160 14.60 44.87 0.74
C LYS A 160 15.91 44.72 -0.05
N GLU A 161 15.97 43.71 -0.93
CA GLU A 161 17.14 43.41 -1.76
C GLU A 161 17.25 44.34 -2.99
N ASN A 162 16.12 44.92 -3.43
CA ASN A 162 16.06 45.76 -4.62
C ASN A 162 15.55 47.17 -4.30
N PRO A 163 16.37 48.04 -3.67
CA PRO A 163 15.97 49.40 -3.35
C PRO A 163 15.61 50.20 -4.61
N GLY A 164 14.36 50.67 -4.68
CA GLY A 164 13.83 51.42 -5.84
C GLY A 164 12.88 50.63 -6.74
N LYS A 165 12.69 49.35 -6.48
CA LYS A 165 11.61 48.53 -7.06
C LYS A 165 10.33 48.70 -6.24
N THR A 166 9.21 48.35 -6.87
CA THR A 166 7.87 48.40 -6.28
C THR A 166 7.22 47.00 -6.30
N ALA A 167 6.11 46.84 -5.59
CA ALA A 167 5.37 45.54 -5.61
C ALA A 167 4.92 45.14 -7.02
N SER A 168 4.72 46.06 -7.94
CA SER A 168 4.37 45.79 -9.33
C SER A 168 5.53 45.19 -10.16
N ASP A 169 6.74 45.27 -9.66
CA ASP A 169 7.94 44.71 -10.29
C ASP A 169 8.24 43.27 -9.78
N PHE A 170 7.46 42.80 -8.79
CA PHE A 170 7.60 41.47 -8.23
C PHE A 170 6.74 40.46 -8.99
N GLU A 171 7.37 39.37 -9.43
CA GLU A 171 6.68 38.28 -10.11
C GLU A 171 6.01 37.35 -9.09
N PRO A 172 4.90 36.66 -9.46
CA PRO A 172 4.33 35.61 -8.62
C PRO A 172 5.37 34.56 -8.21
N VAL A 173 5.25 34.05 -7.00
CA VAL A 173 6.12 32.97 -6.52
C VAL A 173 5.72 31.65 -7.19
N GLU A 174 6.68 31.01 -7.86
CA GLU A 174 6.47 29.69 -8.47
C GLU A 174 7.01 28.60 -7.54
N ILE A 175 6.10 27.72 -7.08
CA ILE A 175 6.47 26.54 -6.30
C ILE A 175 6.49 25.33 -7.22
N SER A 176 7.67 24.72 -7.42
CA SER A 176 7.79 23.47 -8.17
C SER A 176 7.03 22.36 -7.47
N THR A 177 6.24 21.61 -8.26
CA THR A 177 5.56 20.40 -7.77
C THR A 177 6.24 19.11 -8.24
N VAL A 178 7.44 19.21 -8.81
CA VAL A 178 8.28 18.05 -9.15
C VAL A 178 8.68 17.31 -7.88
N GLY A 179 8.49 16.00 -7.85
CA GLY A 179 8.77 15.17 -6.68
C GLY A 179 7.78 15.34 -5.53
N MET A 180 6.65 16.03 -5.74
CA MET A 180 5.64 16.24 -4.71
C MET A 180 5.04 14.89 -4.30
N GLN A 181 4.97 14.67 -2.98
CA GLN A 181 4.29 13.55 -2.38
C GLN A 181 3.05 14.05 -1.63
N MET A 182 1.91 13.39 -1.87
CA MET A 182 0.66 13.62 -1.14
C MET A 182 -0.02 12.30 -0.85
N LEU A 183 -0.64 12.21 0.31
CA LEU A 183 -1.47 11.06 0.71
C LEU A 183 -2.69 11.59 1.46
N PHE A 184 -3.87 11.49 0.86
CA PHE A 184 -5.12 11.95 1.47
C PHE A 184 -6.12 10.80 1.61
N PRO A 185 -6.75 10.62 2.79
CA PRO A 185 -7.81 9.64 2.97
C PRO A 185 -9.04 10.02 2.12
N ARG A 186 -9.72 9.01 1.61
CA ARG A 186 -11.00 9.14 0.89
C ARG A 186 -12.13 8.55 1.73
N ASP A 187 -13.34 8.50 1.14
CA ASP A 187 -14.57 8.08 1.81
C ASP A 187 -14.50 6.70 2.48
N TYR A 188 -13.66 5.81 1.97
CA TYR A 188 -13.37 4.52 2.59
C TYR A 188 -12.06 4.58 3.34
N SER A 189 -12.05 4.09 4.56
CA SER A 189 -10.90 4.17 5.49
C SER A 189 -9.57 3.68 4.93
N THR A 190 -9.61 2.70 4.00
CA THR A 190 -8.42 2.07 3.41
C THR A 190 -8.08 2.58 2.01
N ILE A 191 -8.85 3.53 1.47
CA ILE A 191 -8.63 4.15 0.17
C ILE A 191 -8.03 5.53 0.36
N PHE A 192 -6.96 5.78 -0.39
CA PHE A 192 -6.23 7.04 -0.36
C PHE A 192 -6.07 7.58 -1.78
N GLU A 193 -6.09 8.90 -1.89
CA GLU A 193 -5.54 9.60 -3.03
C GLU A 193 -4.05 9.80 -2.80
N LEU A 194 -3.25 9.30 -3.73
CA LEU A 194 -1.79 9.40 -3.72
C LEU A 194 -1.33 10.29 -4.87
N ALA A 195 -0.36 11.16 -4.63
CA ALA A 195 0.52 11.69 -5.66
C ALA A 195 1.96 11.38 -5.24
N SER A 196 2.76 10.85 -6.15
CA SER A 196 4.13 10.43 -5.84
C SER A 196 4.97 10.26 -7.10
N PRO A 197 6.30 10.49 -7.03
CA PRO A 197 7.22 10.00 -8.05
C PRO A 197 7.29 8.46 -8.01
N VAL A 198 7.47 7.87 -9.19
CA VAL A 198 7.76 6.44 -9.37
C VAL A 198 9.26 6.23 -9.24
N LEU A 199 9.67 5.43 -8.25
CA LEU A 199 11.07 5.13 -7.97
C LEU A 199 11.58 3.92 -8.77
N SER A 200 10.71 2.95 -9.03
CA SER A 200 11.02 1.81 -9.88
C SER A 200 9.76 1.19 -10.48
N VAL A 201 9.93 0.50 -11.62
CA VAL A 201 8.85 -0.24 -12.29
C VAL A 201 9.33 -1.68 -12.51
N LYS A 202 8.52 -2.64 -12.12
CA LYS A 202 8.78 -4.07 -12.34
C LYS A 202 7.54 -4.76 -12.90
N HIS A 203 7.70 -5.46 -14.02
CA HIS A 203 6.71 -6.40 -14.52
C HIS A 203 6.89 -7.75 -13.82
N THR A 204 5.81 -8.31 -13.31
CA THR A 204 5.81 -9.58 -12.60
C THR A 204 4.49 -10.32 -12.86
N LYS A 205 4.30 -11.44 -12.21
CA LYS A 205 3.08 -12.26 -12.37
C LYS A 205 2.45 -12.56 -11.02
N LEU A 206 1.15 -12.62 -11.03
CA LEU A 206 0.36 -13.25 -9.99
C LEU A 206 -0.32 -14.48 -10.61
N CYS A 207 0.19 -15.67 -10.32
CA CYS A 207 -0.11 -16.88 -11.10
C CYS A 207 0.25 -16.66 -12.59
N ASP A 208 -0.71 -16.79 -13.49
CA ASP A 208 -0.53 -16.63 -14.94
C ASP A 208 -0.85 -15.19 -15.41
N ARG A 209 -1.26 -14.30 -14.51
CA ARG A 209 -1.66 -12.93 -14.86
C ARG A 209 -0.49 -11.98 -14.75
N ASP A 210 -0.28 -11.19 -15.79
CA ASP A 210 0.69 -10.12 -15.76
C ASP A 210 0.21 -9.01 -14.83
N ILE A 211 1.09 -8.55 -13.95
CA ILE A 211 0.89 -7.40 -13.08
C ILE A 211 2.13 -6.50 -13.13
N VAL A 212 1.91 -5.23 -12.89
CA VAL A 212 2.96 -4.22 -12.78
C VAL A 212 3.08 -3.80 -11.32
N ARG A 213 4.31 -3.76 -10.84
CA ARG A 213 4.67 -3.23 -9.53
C ARG A 213 5.42 -1.91 -9.70
N LEU A 214 4.91 -0.87 -9.09
CA LEU A 214 5.58 0.43 -8.96
C LEU A 214 6.08 0.58 -7.54
N GLU A 215 7.31 1.03 -7.35
CA GLU A 215 7.78 1.53 -6.07
C GLU A 215 7.53 3.04 -6.02
N VAL A 216 6.88 3.51 -4.95
CA VAL A 216 6.51 4.91 -4.76
C VAL A 216 6.77 5.35 -3.33
N ILE A 217 6.78 6.66 -3.10
CA ILE A 217 6.85 7.23 -1.77
C ILE A 217 5.43 7.35 -1.24
N LEU A 218 5.11 6.62 -0.17
CA LEU A 218 3.82 6.70 0.51
C LEU A 218 3.74 7.95 1.37
N HIS A 219 4.83 8.28 2.07
CA HIS A 219 4.93 9.46 2.93
C HIS A 219 6.38 9.93 3.01
N ARG A 220 6.55 11.26 3.06
CA ARG A 220 7.85 11.91 3.26
C ARG A 220 7.71 12.99 4.32
N TRP A 221 8.63 12.98 5.29
CA TRP A 221 8.74 14.01 6.30
C TRP A 221 10.22 14.29 6.54
N GLU A 222 10.65 15.51 6.27
CA GLU A 222 12.07 15.91 6.31
C GLU A 222 12.91 14.93 5.46
N ASP A 223 13.86 14.24 6.09
CA ASP A 223 14.75 13.26 5.42
C ASP A 223 14.24 11.82 5.49
N GLU A 224 13.09 11.59 6.14
CA GLU A 224 12.50 10.25 6.27
C GLU A 224 11.49 9.96 5.16
N GLU A 225 11.64 8.81 4.51
CA GLU A 225 10.72 8.33 3.49
C GLU A 225 10.14 6.97 3.86
N ILE A 226 8.82 6.87 3.84
CA ILE A 226 8.12 5.61 3.87
C ILE A 226 7.71 5.26 2.45
N ARG A 227 8.23 4.13 1.95
CA ARG A 227 7.98 3.67 0.61
C ARG A 227 7.01 2.50 0.62
N THR A 228 6.33 2.29 -0.50
CA THR A 228 5.43 1.16 -0.69
C THR A 228 5.46 0.67 -2.13
N TYR A 229 4.94 -0.55 -2.34
CA TYR A 229 4.69 -1.05 -3.68
C TYR A 229 3.22 -0.89 -4.05
N LEU A 230 2.97 -0.30 -5.22
CA LEU A 230 1.66 -0.29 -5.86
C LEU A 230 1.59 -1.44 -6.87
N TYR A 231 0.51 -2.19 -6.83
CA TYR A 231 0.25 -3.29 -7.75
C TYR A 231 -0.98 -2.99 -8.59
N GLY A 232 -0.86 -3.15 -9.89
CA GLY A 232 -1.96 -3.03 -10.84
C GLY A 232 -1.81 -4.00 -12.00
N THR A 233 -2.91 -4.27 -12.69
CA THR A 233 -2.86 -4.92 -14.00
C THR A 233 -2.27 -3.96 -15.03
N PRO A 234 -1.75 -4.45 -16.17
CA PRO A 234 -1.27 -3.57 -17.25
C PRO A 234 -2.29 -2.52 -17.71
N SER A 235 -3.60 -2.81 -17.60
CA SER A 235 -4.66 -1.87 -17.96
C SER A 235 -4.93 -0.79 -16.90
N GLN A 236 -4.49 -0.99 -15.66
CA GLN A 236 -4.64 -0.01 -14.56
C GLN A 236 -3.44 0.92 -14.44
N ILE A 237 -2.32 0.54 -15.03
CA ILE A 237 -1.10 1.36 -15.02
C ILE A 237 -1.07 2.15 -16.33
N PRO A 238 -0.96 3.48 -16.28
CA PRO A 238 -0.89 4.30 -17.49
C PRO A 238 0.27 3.88 -18.41
N GLU A 239 0.02 3.92 -19.71
CA GLU A 239 1.05 3.63 -20.70
C GLU A 239 2.24 4.60 -20.58
N GLY A 240 3.45 4.08 -20.70
CA GLY A 240 4.67 4.88 -20.65
C GLY A 240 5.15 5.23 -19.23
N VAL A 241 4.51 4.75 -18.17
CA VAL A 241 5.02 4.92 -16.79
C VAL A 241 6.38 4.26 -16.66
N LYS A 242 7.35 5.01 -16.15
CA LYS A 242 8.75 4.61 -15.93
C LYS A 242 9.29 5.25 -14.66
N GLU A 243 10.48 4.85 -14.26
CA GLU A 243 11.22 5.53 -13.21
C GLU A 243 11.30 7.05 -13.47
N GLY A 244 11.02 7.85 -12.47
CA GLY A 244 10.95 9.32 -12.54
C GLY A 244 9.60 9.86 -13.07
N SER A 245 8.66 9.03 -13.50
CA SER A 245 7.29 9.49 -13.79
C SER A 245 6.60 9.97 -12.51
N GLU A 246 5.84 11.02 -12.61
CA GLU A 246 4.92 11.47 -11.56
C GLU A 246 3.56 10.80 -11.76
N VAL A 247 3.01 10.18 -10.73
CA VAL A 247 1.70 9.56 -10.79
C VAL A 247 0.77 10.12 -9.72
N HIS A 248 -0.52 10.13 -10.02
CA HIS A 248 -1.56 10.42 -9.03
C HIS A 248 -2.77 9.51 -9.24
N GLY A 249 -3.49 9.24 -8.18
CA GLY A 249 -4.69 8.43 -8.28
C GLY A 249 -5.15 7.81 -6.98
N LEU A 250 -6.07 6.88 -7.08
CA LEU A 250 -6.66 6.17 -5.94
C LEU A 250 -5.97 4.84 -5.74
N ILE A 251 -5.58 4.60 -4.49
CA ILE A 251 -4.95 3.36 -4.06
C ILE A 251 -5.68 2.78 -2.85
N ARG A 252 -5.63 1.46 -2.67
CA ARG A 252 -6.07 0.78 -1.46
C ARG A 252 -4.88 0.18 -0.75
N LEU A 253 -4.67 0.59 0.51
CA LEU A 253 -3.56 0.13 1.34
C LEU A 253 -3.84 -1.23 1.97
N TYR A 254 -2.77 -2.03 2.07
CA TYR A 254 -2.69 -3.30 2.77
C TYR A 254 -1.53 -3.27 3.76
N ALA A 255 -1.72 -3.92 4.89
CA ALA A 255 -0.68 -4.10 5.91
C ALA A 255 -0.60 -5.56 6.33
N GLU A 256 0.61 -6.12 6.31
CA GLU A 256 0.92 -7.43 6.83
C GLU A 256 1.86 -7.26 8.05
N PRO A 257 1.43 -7.58 9.28
CA PRO A 257 2.30 -7.48 10.43
C PRO A 257 3.45 -8.49 10.33
N ILE A 258 4.67 -8.05 10.61
CA ILE A 258 5.85 -8.91 10.60
C ILE A 258 5.95 -9.58 11.98
N ALA A 259 5.93 -10.91 12.00
CA ALA A 259 5.92 -11.69 13.25
C ALA A 259 7.26 -11.64 14.00
N GLU A 260 8.37 -11.44 13.28
CA GLU A 260 9.71 -11.38 13.87
C GLU A 260 10.05 -9.92 14.24
N THR A 261 10.45 -9.72 15.49
CA THR A 261 11.19 -8.53 15.88
C THR A 261 12.58 -8.65 15.26
N PHE A 262 12.93 -7.75 14.34
CA PHE A 262 14.34 -7.59 13.96
C PHE A 262 15.09 -7.13 15.21
N ASN A 263 15.88 -8.02 15.78
CA ASN A 263 16.86 -7.70 16.82
C ASN A 263 18.08 -7.02 16.19
#